data_c9773590061cd79e12ef796abad7de2f
#
_entry.id   c9773590061cd79e12ef796abad7de2f
#
_cell.length_a   1.000
_cell.length_b   1.000
_cell.length_c   1.000
_cell.angle_alpha   90.00
_cell.angle_beta   90.00
_cell.angle_gamma   90.00
#
_symmetry.space_group_name_H-M   'P 1'
#
loop_
_entity.id
_entity.type
_entity.pdbx_description
1 polymer ?
#
loop_
_entity_poly.entity_id
_entity_poly.type
_entity_poly.pdbx_seq_one_letter_code
_entity_poly.pdbx_strand_id
1 'polypeptide(L)' 'MRILVVEDDRLLNNTLCYNLNTAGYTVDSALTK' A
#
# COMPACT_ATOMS: atom_id res chain seq x y z
N MET A 1 3.09 0.04 13.50
CA MET A 1 3.81 -0.82 12.53
C MET A 1 3.81 -0.14 11.17
N ARG A 2 4.92 -0.19 10.49
CA ARG A 2 5.07 0.44 9.18
C ARG A 2 5.20 -0.64 8.11
N ILE A 3 4.46 -0.48 7.03
CA ILE A 3 4.38 -1.47 5.97
C ILE A 3 4.73 -0.80 4.65
N LEU A 4 5.55 -1.48 3.86
CA LEU A 4 5.88 -1.04 2.51
C LEU A 4 5.13 -1.92 1.52
N VAL A 5 4.35 -1.29 0.65
CA VAL A 5 3.63 -1.98 -0.42
C VAL A 5 4.34 -1.67 -1.74
N VAL A 6 4.81 -2.72 -2.39
CA VAL A 6 5.46 -2.61 -3.69
C VAL A 6 4.63 -3.38 -4.70
N GLU A 7 3.98 -2.69 -5.62
CA GLU A 7 3.07 -3.29 -6.57
C GLU A 7 3.03 -2.44 -7.83
N ASP A 8 3.08 -3.08 -9.00
CA ASP A 8 3.04 -2.40 -10.28
C ASP A 8 1.63 -2.08 -10.76
N ASP A 9 0.62 -2.72 -10.20
CA ASP A 9 -0.78 -2.42 -10.49
C ASP A 9 -1.25 -1.29 -9.59
N ARG A 10 -1.56 -0.14 -10.19
CA ARG A 10 -1.95 1.05 -9.42
C ARG A 10 -3.21 0.81 -8.60
N LEU A 11 -4.19 0.15 -9.19
CA LEU A 11 -5.45 -0.09 -8.50
C LEU A 11 -5.23 -1.00 -7.29
N LEU A 12 -4.47 -2.07 -7.48
CA LEU A 12 -4.16 -2.99 -6.38
C LEU A 12 -3.32 -2.29 -5.32
N ASN A 13 -2.34 -1.51 -5.74
CA ASN A 13 -1.52 -0.74 -4.81
C ASN A 13 -2.38 0.16 -3.93
N ASN A 14 -3.27 0.94 -4.55
CA ASN A 14 -4.16 1.84 -3.82
C ASN A 14 -5.09 1.08 -2.88
N THR A 15 -5.63 -0.04 -3.32
CA THR A 15 -6.54 -0.85 -2.52
C THR A 15 -5.83 -1.39 -1.28
N LEU A 16 -4.63 -1.92 -1.46
CA LEU A 16 -3.85 -2.44 -0.34
C LEU A 16 -3.49 -1.34 0.66
N CYS A 17 -3.04 -0.19 0.15
CA CYS A 17 -2.69 0.94 1.00
C CYS A 17 -3.89 1.42 1.80
N TYR A 18 -5.04 1.51 1.17
CA TYR A 18 -6.26 1.92 1.84
C TYR A 18 -6.63 0.96 2.97
N ASN A 19 -6.66 -0.33 2.66
CA ASN A 19 -7.05 -1.35 3.63
C ASN A 19 -6.10 -1.39 4.82
N LEU A 20 -4.80 -1.35 4.56
CA LEU A 20 -3.80 -1.40 5.62
C LEU A 20 -3.83 -0.13 6.46
N ASN A 21 -4.01 1.01 5.84
CA ASN A 21 -4.10 2.28 6.56
C ASN A 21 -5.34 2.29 7.47
N THR A 22 -6.46 1.79 6.96
CA THR A 22 -7.71 1.71 7.74
C THR A 22 -7.53 0.78 8.94
N ALA A 23 -6.69 -0.24 8.82
CA ALA A 23 -6.41 -1.15 9.92
C ALA A 23 -5.48 -0.55 10.97
N GLY A 24 -4.97 0.67 10.75
CA GLY A 24 -4.16 1.36 11.73
C GLY A 24 -2.66 1.28 11.49
N TYR A 25 -2.24 0.80 10.32
CA TYR A 25 -0.81 0.73 9.98
C TYR A 25 -0.37 1.99 9.25
N THR A 26 0.90 2.33 9.40
CA THR A 26 1.53 3.35 8.56
C THR A 26 1.98 2.66 7.26
N VAL A 27 1.50 3.16 6.13
CA VAL A 27 1.75 2.50 4.85
C VAL A 27 2.54 3.41 3.93
N ASP A 28 3.65 2.89 3.42
CA ASP A 28 4.39 3.50 2.33
C ASP A 28 4.11 2.69 1.06
N SER A 29 3.95 3.35 -0.06
CA SER A 29 3.70 2.66 -1.31
C SER A 29 4.72 3.03 -2.36
N ALA A 30 5.07 2.06 -3.19
CA ALA A 30 5.95 2.24 -4.32
C ALA A 30 5.35 1.54 -5.53
N LEU A 31 5.42 2.21 -6.67
CA LEU A 31 5.02 1.61 -7.93
C LEU A 31 6.29 1.18 -8.66
N THR A 32 6.40 -0.11 -8.90
CA THR A 32 7.50 -0.65 -9.70
C THR A 32 6.99 -0.89 -11.11
N LYS A 33 7.66 -0.31 -12.06
CA LYS A 33 7.23 -0.45 -13.43
C LYS A 33 8.43 -0.55 -14.37
#